data_5015ac2a39a7b7727e3f9f453875e788
#
_entry.id   5015ac2a39a7b7727e3f9f453875e788
#
_cell.length_a   1.000
_cell.length_b   1.000
_cell.length_c   1.000
_cell.angle_alpha   90.00
_cell.angle_beta   90.00
_cell.angle_gamma   90.00
#
_symmetry.space_group_name_H-M   'P 1'
#
loop_
_entity.id
_entity.type
_entity.pdbx_description
1 polymer ?
#
loop_
_entity_poly.entity_id
_entity_poly.type
_entity_poly.pdbx_seq_one_letter_code
_entity_poly.pdbx_strand_id
1 'polypeptide(L)'
;MKIKKIIDYCFSLPEVREDYPFGPDVQVFKIKNKLFAILTKRQDIYRINLKCHPEEALILREIFEDVIPGYHMNKMHWNTILLNDSIPDEEIKRMIDRSYSVSYTHLTLPTILLV
;
A
#
# COMPACT_ATOMS: atom_id res chain seq x y z
N MET A 1 -8.84 -2.51 -11.02
CA MET A 1 -9.71 -2.32 -9.84
C MET A 1 -10.10 -0.86 -9.73
N LYS A 2 -11.36 -0.58 -9.61
CA LYS A 2 -11.84 0.79 -9.52
C LYS A 2 -11.50 1.41 -8.18
N ILE A 3 -11.27 2.72 -8.18
CA ILE A 3 -10.84 3.46 -6.99
C ILE A 3 -11.78 3.28 -5.81
N LYS A 4 -13.09 3.32 -6.06
CA LYS A 4 -14.06 3.12 -4.98
C LYS A 4 -13.88 1.76 -4.31
N LYS A 5 -13.63 0.71 -5.09
CA LYS A 5 -13.40 -0.63 -4.54
C LYS A 5 -12.12 -0.68 -3.72
N ILE A 6 -11.08 0.02 -4.16
CA ILE A 6 -9.83 0.09 -3.41
C ILE A 6 -10.04 0.76 -2.07
N ILE A 7 -10.71 1.91 -2.08
CA ILE A 7 -11.01 2.66 -0.86
C ILE A 7 -11.85 1.80 0.09
N ASP A 8 -12.91 1.20 -0.43
CA ASP A 8 -13.79 0.33 0.37
C ASP A 8 -13.01 -0.86 0.95
N TYR A 9 -12.13 -1.44 0.14
CA TYR A 9 -11.32 -2.56 0.62
C TYR A 9 -10.39 -2.16 1.76
N CYS A 10 -9.71 -1.02 1.63
CA CYS A 10 -8.85 -0.51 2.69
C CYS A 10 -9.63 -0.29 3.99
N PHE A 11 -10.83 0.31 3.87
CA PHE A 11 -11.65 0.54 5.06
C PHE A 11 -12.26 -0.74 5.63
N SER A 12 -12.32 -1.81 4.86
CA SER A 12 -12.83 -3.10 5.35
C SER A 12 -11.86 -3.78 6.32
N LEU A 13 -10.60 -3.39 6.31
CA LEU A 13 -9.61 -3.96 7.20
C LEU A 13 -9.78 -3.38 8.62
N PRO A 14 -9.55 -4.20 9.66
CA PRO A 14 -9.84 -3.77 11.04
C PRO A 14 -9.08 -2.51 11.46
N GLU A 15 -9.80 -1.60 12.13
CA GLU A 15 -9.26 -0.40 12.77
C GLU A 15 -8.56 0.58 11.82
N VAL A 16 -8.84 0.52 10.53
CA VAL A 16 -8.26 1.44 9.55
C VAL A 16 -8.88 2.82 9.68
N ARG A 17 -8.03 3.84 9.65
CA ARG A 17 -8.45 5.24 9.66
C ARG A 17 -7.82 5.96 8.48
N GLU A 18 -8.54 6.94 7.94
CA GLU A 18 -7.98 7.81 6.91
C GLU A 18 -7.44 9.09 7.50
N ASP A 19 -6.50 9.70 6.79
CA ASP A 19 -5.91 10.96 7.17
C ASP A 19 -5.43 11.70 5.92
N TYR A 20 -5.17 12.98 6.04
CA TYR A 20 -4.72 13.80 4.93
C TYR A 20 -3.54 14.69 5.33
N PRO A 21 -2.45 14.10 5.87
CA PRO A 21 -1.34 14.89 6.39
C PRO A 21 -0.54 15.62 5.31
N PHE A 22 -0.68 15.21 4.05
CA PHE A 22 0.03 15.80 2.92
C PHE A 22 -0.86 16.67 2.03
N GLY A 23 -2.08 16.96 2.48
CA GLY A 23 -3.02 17.79 1.73
C GLY A 23 -4.27 17.02 1.32
N PRO A 24 -5.30 17.74 0.85
CA PRO A 24 -6.61 17.14 0.57
C PRO A 24 -6.61 16.15 -0.60
N ASP A 25 -5.59 16.20 -1.46
CA ASP A 25 -5.52 15.32 -2.63
C ASP A 25 -4.77 14.03 -2.37
N VAL A 26 -4.27 13.83 -1.14
CA VAL A 26 -3.48 12.65 -0.79
C VAL A 26 -4.17 11.93 0.35
N GLN A 27 -4.92 10.88 0.01
CA GLN A 27 -5.63 10.09 1.01
C GLN A 27 -4.69 9.03 1.58
N VAL A 28 -4.55 9.03 2.90
CA VAL A 28 -3.66 8.12 3.60
C VAL A 28 -4.50 7.19 4.46
N PHE A 29 -4.13 5.91 4.46
CA PHE A 29 -4.77 4.91 5.31
C PHE A 29 -3.78 4.44 6.36
N LYS A 30 -4.23 4.42 7.61
CA LYS A 30 -3.39 4.10 8.77
C LYS A 30 -3.98 2.95 9.57
N ILE A 31 -3.08 2.19 10.17
CA ILE A 31 -3.40 1.23 11.21
C ILE A 31 -2.51 1.53 12.41
N LYS A 32 -3.14 1.84 13.55
CA LYS A 32 -2.42 2.19 14.78
C LYS A 32 -1.32 3.23 14.55
N ASN A 33 -1.68 4.31 13.88
CA ASN A 33 -0.78 5.42 13.54
C ASN A 33 0.34 5.07 12.57
N LYS A 34 0.30 3.90 11.94
CA LYS A 34 1.25 3.52 10.90
C LYS A 34 0.59 3.63 9.55
N LEU A 35 1.23 4.33 8.63
CA LEU A 35 0.77 4.44 7.25
C LEU A 35 0.95 3.09 6.57
N PHE A 36 -0.09 2.60 5.90
CA PHE A 36 0.06 1.39 5.09
C PHE A 36 -0.36 1.58 3.64
N ALA A 37 -1.10 2.63 3.33
CA ALA A 37 -1.51 2.92 1.95
C ALA A 37 -1.63 4.42 1.75
N ILE A 38 -1.16 4.89 0.60
CA ILE A 38 -1.25 6.30 0.21
C ILE A 38 -1.81 6.34 -1.20
N LEU A 39 -2.99 6.94 -1.34
CA LEU A 39 -3.70 7.01 -2.61
C LEU A 39 -3.63 8.42 -3.16
N THR A 40 -3.09 8.55 -4.38
CA THR A 40 -2.95 9.83 -5.06
C THR A 40 -3.38 9.71 -6.51
N LYS A 41 -3.55 10.85 -7.16
CA LYS A 41 -3.82 10.90 -8.60
C LYS A 41 -2.82 11.85 -9.25
N ARG A 42 -2.14 11.37 -10.28
CA ARG A 42 -1.20 12.17 -11.07
C ARG A 42 -1.41 11.93 -12.55
N GLN A 43 -1.50 13.02 -13.33
CA GLN A 43 -1.68 12.91 -14.77
C GLN A 43 -2.85 11.99 -15.13
N ASP A 44 -3.96 12.16 -14.40
CA ASP A 44 -5.20 11.40 -14.57
C ASP A 44 -5.11 9.91 -14.26
N ILE A 45 -4.00 9.46 -13.67
CA ILE A 45 -3.84 8.09 -13.25
C ILE A 45 -3.75 8.03 -11.73
N TYR A 46 -4.60 7.21 -11.12
CA TYR A 46 -4.50 6.94 -9.69
C TYR A 46 -3.32 6.04 -9.40
N ARG A 47 -2.70 6.27 -8.26
CA ARG A 47 -1.56 5.48 -7.77
C ARG A 47 -1.79 5.16 -6.32
N ILE A 48 -1.43 3.94 -5.92
CA ILE A 48 -1.43 3.58 -4.52
C ILE A 48 -0.01 3.17 -4.13
N ASN A 49 0.49 3.76 -3.05
CA ASN A 49 1.77 3.37 -2.47
C ASN A 49 1.52 2.39 -1.35
N LEU A 50 2.18 1.25 -1.40
CA LEU A 50 2.01 0.18 -0.44
C LEU A 50 3.36 -0.31 0.06
N LYS A 51 3.43 -0.65 1.35
CA LYS A 51 4.63 -1.21 1.96
C LYS A 51 4.75 -2.69 1.65
N CYS A 52 5.99 -3.17 1.60
CA CYS A 52 6.27 -4.60 1.57
C CYS A 52 7.72 -4.85 1.99
N HIS A 53 8.05 -6.11 2.24
CA HIS A 53 9.44 -6.47 2.49
C HIS A 53 10.28 -6.22 1.23
N PRO A 54 11.57 -5.85 1.38
CA PRO A 54 12.41 -5.49 0.23
C PRO A 54 12.49 -6.56 -0.86
N GLU A 55 12.58 -7.83 -0.49
CA GLU A 55 12.64 -8.91 -1.47
C GLU A 55 11.35 -9.03 -2.27
N GLU A 56 10.23 -8.92 -1.58
CA GLU A 56 8.91 -8.97 -2.20
C GLU A 56 8.68 -7.76 -3.10
N ALA A 57 9.18 -6.59 -2.68
CA ALA A 57 9.07 -5.38 -3.50
C ALA A 57 9.74 -5.58 -4.85
N LEU A 58 10.93 -6.16 -4.86
CA LEU A 58 11.66 -6.43 -6.10
C LEU A 58 10.94 -7.44 -6.99
N ILE A 59 10.41 -8.49 -6.39
CA ILE A 59 9.68 -9.52 -7.13
C ILE A 59 8.44 -8.94 -7.80
N LEU A 60 7.68 -8.12 -7.09
CA LEU A 60 6.47 -7.50 -7.64
C LEU A 60 6.79 -6.56 -8.79
N ARG A 61 7.92 -5.84 -8.70
CA ARG A 61 8.35 -4.96 -9.79
C ARG A 61 8.74 -5.74 -11.04
N GLU A 62 9.24 -6.96 -10.88
CA GLU A 62 9.56 -7.81 -12.01
C GLU A 62 8.33 -8.43 -12.64
N ILE A 63 7.37 -8.85 -11.82
CA ILE A 63 6.16 -9.51 -12.30
C ILE A 63 5.21 -8.53 -12.98
N PHE A 64 5.03 -7.35 -12.41
CA PHE A 64 4.05 -6.38 -12.88
C PHE A 64 4.73 -5.10 -13.36
N GLU A 65 4.52 -4.78 -14.63
CA GLU A 65 5.07 -3.56 -15.22
C GLU A 65 4.58 -2.31 -14.50
N ASP A 66 3.35 -2.32 -13.99
CA ASP A 66 2.75 -1.18 -13.32
C ASP A 66 3.07 -1.11 -11.83
N VAL A 67 3.94 -1.97 -11.34
CA VAL A 67 4.51 -1.85 -10.00
C VAL A 67 5.92 -1.28 -10.14
N ILE A 68 6.12 -0.09 -9.59
CA ILE A 68 7.39 0.64 -9.68
C ILE A 68 7.89 1.00 -8.29
N PRO A 69 9.18 1.39 -8.15
CA PRO A 69 9.70 1.82 -6.85
C PRO A 69 8.89 2.98 -6.29
N GLY A 70 8.73 3.01 -4.97
CA GLY A 70 7.93 4.02 -4.29
C GLY A 70 8.35 5.44 -4.63
N TYR A 71 7.42 6.22 -5.20
CA TYR A 71 7.68 7.60 -5.61
C TYR A 71 7.73 8.50 -4.37
N HIS A 72 8.84 9.21 -4.21
CA HIS A 72 9.12 10.05 -3.04
C HIS A 72 9.09 9.29 -1.71
N MET A 73 9.34 7.98 -1.75
CA MET A 73 9.31 7.14 -0.56
C MET A 73 10.56 6.27 -0.51
N ASN A 74 10.76 5.58 0.61
CA ASN A 74 11.85 4.63 0.74
C ASN A 74 11.59 3.47 -0.24
N LYS A 75 12.43 3.37 -1.26
CA LYS A 75 12.23 2.43 -2.36
C LYS A 75 12.52 0.98 -1.99
N MET A 76 13.14 0.74 -0.84
CA MET A 76 13.34 -0.62 -0.34
C MET A 76 12.06 -1.20 0.24
N HIS A 77 11.22 -0.36 0.84
CA HIS A 77 10.04 -0.79 1.57
C HIS A 77 8.72 -0.39 0.94
N TRP A 78 8.75 0.44 -0.09
CA TRP A 78 7.54 0.94 -0.72
C TRP A 78 7.54 0.71 -2.22
N ASN A 79 6.39 0.26 -2.73
CA ASN A 79 6.09 0.22 -4.15
C ASN A 79 4.97 1.20 -4.47
N THR A 80 5.02 1.76 -5.68
CA THR A 80 3.92 2.52 -6.24
C THR A 80 3.25 1.66 -7.29
N ILE A 81 1.95 1.45 -7.16
CA ILE A 81 1.15 0.68 -8.10
C ILE A 81 0.33 1.65 -8.94
N LEU A 82 0.55 1.61 -10.26
CA LEU A 82 -0.22 2.42 -11.20
C LEU A 82 -1.56 1.71 -11.42
N LEU A 83 -2.64 2.42 -11.15
CA LEU A 83 -3.98 1.83 -11.19
C LEU A 83 -4.62 2.07 -12.57
N ASN A 84 -4.13 1.38 -13.57
CA ASN A 84 -4.61 1.48 -14.95
C ASN A 84 -5.24 0.17 -15.45
N ASP A 85 -5.72 -0.65 -14.54
CA ASP A 85 -6.44 -1.91 -14.81
C ASP A 85 -5.59 -3.05 -15.40
N SER A 86 -4.27 -2.93 -15.37
CA SER A 86 -3.41 -4.01 -15.88
C SER A 86 -3.22 -5.14 -14.86
N ILE A 87 -3.38 -4.84 -13.56
CA ILE A 87 -3.13 -5.82 -12.50
C ILE A 87 -4.47 -6.38 -12.02
N PRO A 88 -4.61 -7.71 -11.90
CA PRO A 88 -5.85 -8.31 -11.41
C PRO A 88 -6.22 -7.81 -10.03
N ASP A 89 -7.52 -7.65 -9.78
CA ASP A 89 -8.04 -7.16 -8.50
C ASP A 89 -7.51 -7.97 -7.32
N GLU A 90 -7.45 -9.28 -7.47
CA GLU A 90 -6.99 -10.15 -6.38
C GLU A 90 -5.53 -9.90 -6.01
N GLU A 91 -4.71 -9.53 -6.99
CA GLU A 91 -3.31 -9.20 -6.73
C GLU A 91 -3.18 -7.85 -6.03
N ILE A 92 -4.01 -6.88 -6.40
CA ILE A 92 -4.02 -5.58 -5.72
C ILE A 92 -4.47 -5.77 -4.27
N LYS A 93 -5.51 -6.56 -4.03
CA LYS A 93 -5.98 -6.86 -2.67
C LYS A 93 -4.89 -7.54 -1.86
N ARG A 94 -4.16 -8.46 -2.46
CA ARG A 94 -3.05 -9.14 -1.80
C ARG A 94 -1.96 -8.16 -1.38
N MET A 95 -1.61 -7.22 -2.26
CA MET A 95 -0.63 -6.19 -1.96
C MET A 95 -1.09 -5.27 -0.84
N ILE A 96 -2.38 -4.92 -0.82
CA ILE A 96 -2.96 -4.12 0.26
C ILE A 96 -2.91 -4.90 1.58
N ASP A 97 -3.30 -6.16 1.57
CA ASP A 97 -3.26 -7.02 2.75
C ASP A 97 -1.84 -7.14 3.31
N ARG A 98 -0.87 -7.31 2.42
CA ARG A 98 0.54 -7.42 2.83
C ARG A 98 1.02 -6.12 3.45
N SER A 99 0.67 -4.98 2.86
CA SER A 99 1.07 -3.68 3.40
C SER A 99 0.45 -3.45 4.77
N TYR A 100 -0.82 -3.78 4.93
CA TYR A 100 -1.51 -3.71 6.21
C TYR A 100 -0.82 -4.61 7.24
N SER A 101 -0.55 -5.85 6.87
CA SER A 101 0.07 -6.83 7.74
C SER A 101 1.47 -6.42 8.18
N VAL A 102 2.29 -5.93 7.25
CA VAL A 102 3.65 -5.46 7.56
C VAL A 102 3.59 -4.28 8.53
N SER A 103 2.66 -3.37 8.33
CA SER A 103 2.51 -2.20 9.20
C SER A 103 2.00 -2.60 10.58
N TYR A 104 1.07 -3.54 10.64
CA TYR A 104 0.52 -4.03 11.89
C TYR A 104 1.53 -4.87 12.66
N THR A 105 2.16 -5.85 12.00
CA THR A 105 3.11 -6.75 12.66
C THR A 105 4.40 -6.05 13.07
N HIS A 106 4.72 -4.95 12.43
CA HIS A 106 5.87 -4.16 12.84
C HIS A 106 5.77 -3.73 14.31
N LEU A 107 4.54 -3.55 14.81
CA LEU A 107 4.30 -3.19 16.21
C LEU A 107 4.49 -4.36 17.16
N THR A 108 4.36 -5.58 16.67
CA THR A 108 4.45 -6.78 17.48
C THR A 108 5.71 -7.60 17.22
N LEU A 109 6.46 -7.21 16.21
CA LEU A 109 7.63 -7.97 15.74
C LEU A 109 8.65 -8.28 16.84
N PRO A 110 9.01 -7.33 17.70
CA PRO A 110 9.98 -7.64 18.77
C PRO A 110 9.56 -8.82 19.64
N THR A 111 8.28 -8.93 19.93
CA THR A 111 7.77 -10.04 20.72
C THR A 111 7.87 -11.35 19.96
N ILE A 112 7.53 -11.32 18.69
CA ILE A 112 7.56 -12.51 17.84
C ILE A 112 8.98 -13.02 17.64
N LEU A 113 9.92 -12.11 17.44
CA LEU A 113 11.30 -12.49 17.20
C LEU A 113 11.97 -13.12 18.43
N LEU A 114 11.45 -12.85 19.60
CA LEU A 114 11.98 -13.41 20.83
C LEU A 114 11.53 -14.84 21.06
N VAL A 115 10.56 -15.28 20.32
CA VAL A 115 10.05 -16.63 20.36
C VAL A 115 10.79 -17.51 19.38
#